data_d1b066ee67a794fbfe947f2a70e6c1c7
#
_entry.id   d1b066ee67a794fbfe947f2a70e6c1c7
#
_cell.length_a   1.000
_cell.length_b   1.000
_cell.length_c   1.000
_cell.angle_alpha   90.00
_cell.angle_beta   90.00
_cell.angle_gamma   90.00
#
_symmetry.space_group_name_H-M   'P 1'
#
loop_
_entity.id
_entity.type
_entity.pdbx_description
1 polymer ?
#
loop_
_entity_poly.entity_id
_entity_poly.type
_entity_poly.pdbx_seq_one_letter_code
_entity_poly.pdbx_strand_id
1 'polypeptide(L)'
;MRLLTQLYPLFSECDYIIHLGDTSSDASKIARDFPGKVISLNGNCDPIKLGENERVLELEGVKIFLCHGHTYSVKTTAQRLAARAKELGCSLAFYGHTHAAREETVDGVTLVNPGNTARYSQNGYCYLAVNGGKAVTKLVRI
;
A
#
# COMPACT_ATOMS: atom_id res chain seq x y z
N MET A 1 -1.96 10.24 -13.65
CA MET A 1 -1.85 11.41 -12.75
C MET A 1 -3.17 12.11 -12.45
N ARG A 2 -4.10 12.12 -13.40
CA ARG A 2 -5.37 12.79 -13.20
C ARG A 2 -6.16 12.27 -11.98
N LEU A 3 -6.17 10.94 -11.79
CA LEU A 3 -6.84 10.34 -10.62
C LEU A 3 -6.13 10.70 -9.32
N LEU A 4 -4.80 10.74 -9.34
CA LEU A 4 -4.04 11.08 -8.14
C LEU A 4 -4.28 12.53 -7.71
N THR A 5 -4.42 13.47 -8.64
CA THR A 5 -4.68 14.86 -8.28
C THR A 5 -6.03 15.04 -7.60
N GLN A 6 -7.00 14.17 -7.87
CA GLN A 6 -8.28 14.18 -7.17
C GLN A 6 -8.12 13.81 -5.69
N LEU A 7 -7.05 13.14 -5.31
CA LEU A 7 -6.79 12.73 -3.95
C LEU A 7 -5.98 13.76 -3.15
N TYR A 8 -5.52 14.83 -3.77
CA TYR A 8 -4.66 15.83 -3.12
C TYR A 8 -5.30 16.46 -1.87
N PRO A 9 -6.59 16.80 -1.85
CA PRO A 9 -7.20 17.29 -0.62
C PRO A 9 -7.13 16.28 0.53
N LEU A 10 -7.26 14.99 0.21
CA LEU A 10 -7.13 13.92 1.21
C LEU A 10 -5.68 13.78 1.66
N PHE A 11 -4.72 13.84 0.74
CA PHE A 11 -3.30 13.73 1.05
C PHE A 11 -2.84 14.83 2.02
N SER A 12 -3.38 16.03 1.92
CA SER A 12 -3.00 17.12 2.81
C SER A 12 -3.44 16.88 4.25
N GLU A 13 -4.46 16.03 4.47
CA GLU A 13 -4.97 15.70 5.81
C GLU A 13 -4.32 14.46 6.42
N CYS A 14 -3.65 13.64 5.61
CA CYS A 14 -3.02 12.41 6.07
C CYS A 14 -1.65 12.64 6.69
N ASP A 15 -1.27 11.79 7.64
CA ASP A 15 0.08 11.78 8.21
C ASP A 15 1.06 11.06 7.27
N TYR A 16 0.59 10.04 6.56
CA TYR A 16 1.38 9.24 5.63
C TYR A 16 0.63 8.99 4.35
N ILE A 17 1.37 8.91 3.25
CA ILE A 17 0.87 8.51 1.94
C ILE A 17 1.74 7.34 1.48
N ILE A 18 1.13 6.18 1.27
CA ILE A 18 1.86 4.97 0.94
C ILE A 18 1.58 4.59 -0.52
N HIS A 19 2.64 4.49 -1.31
CA HIS A 19 2.58 4.07 -2.70
C HIS A 19 3.23 2.69 -2.82
N LEU A 20 2.47 1.70 -3.25
CA LEU A 20 2.85 0.29 -3.20
C LEU A 20 3.60 -0.23 -4.42
N GLY A 21 4.10 0.67 -5.26
CA GLY A 21 4.94 0.29 -6.39
C GLY A 21 4.23 0.40 -7.73
N ASP A 22 5.03 0.31 -8.78
CA ASP A 22 4.71 0.67 -10.16
C ASP A 22 4.38 2.17 -10.26
N THR A 23 4.57 2.78 -11.42
CA THR A 23 4.41 4.22 -11.61
C THR A 23 5.21 5.07 -10.60
N SER A 24 6.52 4.82 -10.50
CA SER A 24 7.41 5.54 -9.58
C SER A 24 7.44 7.05 -9.84
N SER A 25 7.14 7.49 -11.07
CA SER A 25 7.03 8.91 -11.41
C SER A 25 5.90 9.58 -10.64
N ASP A 26 4.78 8.88 -10.43
CA ASP A 26 3.66 9.38 -9.65
C ASP A 26 4.05 9.54 -8.18
N ALA A 27 4.74 8.54 -7.62
CA ALA A 27 5.22 8.59 -6.25
C ALA A 27 6.19 9.76 -6.04
N SER A 28 7.08 9.99 -7.00
CA SER A 28 8.04 11.11 -6.95
C SER A 28 7.33 12.47 -6.97
N LYS A 29 6.29 12.60 -7.77
CA LYS A 29 5.51 13.83 -7.83
C LYS A 29 4.79 14.10 -6.52
N ILE A 30 4.14 13.08 -5.96
CA ILE A 30 3.46 13.19 -4.67
C ILE A 30 4.45 13.58 -3.57
N ALA A 31 5.65 12.99 -3.58
CA ALA A 31 6.69 13.28 -2.59
C ALA A 31 7.17 14.73 -2.65
N ARG A 32 7.21 15.34 -3.85
CA ARG A 32 7.54 16.75 -4.00
C ARG A 32 6.44 17.65 -3.46
N ASP A 33 5.18 17.28 -3.71
CA ASP A 33 4.04 18.11 -3.33
C ASP A 33 3.67 17.93 -1.85
N PHE A 34 4.02 16.79 -1.24
CA PHE A 34 3.76 16.47 0.16
C PHE A 34 5.04 15.98 0.83
N PRO A 35 6.05 16.85 1.03
CA PRO A 35 7.34 16.43 1.57
C PRO A 35 7.22 15.83 2.97
N GLY A 36 7.98 14.76 3.19
CA GLY A 36 8.04 14.10 4.49
C GLY A 36 6.90 13.13 4.80
N LYS A 37 5.92 12.98 3.90
CA LYS A 37 4.76 12.12 4.12
C LYS A 37 4.78 10.82 3.33
N VAL A 38 5.53 10.74 2.24
CA VAL A 38 5.42 9.64 1.28
C VAL A 38 6.35 8.49 1.60
N ILE A 39 5.78 7.29 1.65
CA ILE A 39 6.51 6.03 1.69
C ILE A 39 6.26 5.34 0.35
N SER A 40 7.33 5.08 -0.40
CA SER A 40 7.22 4.50 -1.73
C SER A 40 7.92 3.14 -1.80
N LEU A 41 7.24 2.15 -2.33
CA LEU A 41 7.76 0.81 -2.54
C LEU A 41 8.11 0.61 -4.02
N ASN A 42 9.12 -0.23 -4.28
CA ASN A 42 9.51 -0.57 -5.64
C ASN A 42 8.57 -1.62 -6.23
N GLY A 43 7.99 -1.33 -7.38
CA GLY A 43 7.23 -2.30 -8.14
C GLY A 43 8.10 -2.98 -9.19
N ASN A 44 7.66 -4.14 -9.70
CA ASN A 44 8.39 -4.87 -10.72
C ASN A 44 8.39 -4.16 -12.09
N CYS A 45 7.43 -3.24 -12.30
CA CYS A 45 7.33 -2.45 -13.54
C CYS A 45 8.03 -1.10 -13.46
N ASP A 46 8.63 -0.75 -12.32
CA ASP A 46 9.33 0.51 -12.19
C ASP A 46 10.72 0.43 -12.85
N PRO A 47 11.00 1.26 -13.86
CA PRO A 47 12.31 1.24 -14.52
C PRO A 47 13.43 1.77 -13.62
N ILE A 48 13.08 2.65 -12.68
CA ILE A 48 14.00 3.20 -11.69
C ILE A 48 13.47 2.85 -10.31
N LYS A 49 14.31 2.25 -9.48
CA LYS A 49 13.93 1.83 -8.13
C LYS A 49 14.25 2.93 -7.13
N LEU A 50 13.31 3.86 -6.95
CA LEU A 50 13.47 5.03 -6.10
C LEU A 50 13.02 4.80 -4.65
N GLY A 51 12.27 3.74 -4.38
CA GLY A 51 11.74 3.42 -3.06
C GLY A 51 12.40 2.21 -2.43
N GLU A 52 11.75 1.69 -1.40
CA GLU A 52 12.16 0.48 -0.71
C GLU A 52 11.51 -0.76 -1.35
N ASN A 53 12.12 -1.94 -1.22
CA ASN A 53 11.52 -3.18 -1.70
C ASN A 53 10.43 -3.67 -0.75
N GLU A 54 10.67 -3.55 0.55
CA GLU A 54 9.74 -3.93 1.60
C GLU A 54 9.97 -3.02 2.79
N ARG A 55 8.93 -2.86 3.62
CA ARG A 55 9.04 -2.09 4.85
C ARG A 55 8.09 -2.62 5.91
N VAL A 56 8.56 -2.67 7.15
CA VAL A 56 7.70 -2.85 8.32
C VAL A 56 7.51 -1.47 8.94
N LEU A 57 6.26 -1.05 9.04
CA LEU A 57 5.89 0.22 9.64
C LEU A 57 5.16 -0.06 10.95
N GLU A 58 5.58 0.56 12.02
CA GLU A 58 4.91 0.43 13.31
C GLU A 58 4.30 1.78 13.69
N LEU A 59 2.98 1.80 13.84
CA LEU A 59 2.22 2.98 14.20
C LEU A 59 1.32 2.64 15.38
N GLU A 60 1.51 3.34 16.50
CA GLU A 60 0.68 3.20 17.71
C GLU A 60 0.43 1.75 18.11
N GLY A 61 1.48 0.94 18.08
CA GLY A 61 1.42 -0.46 18.48
C GLY A 61 0.94 -1.43 17.41
N VAL A 62 0.63 -0.96 16.19
CA VAL A 62 0.25 -1.81 15.07
C VAL A 62 1.43 -1.95 14.12
N LYS A 63 1.84 -3.19 13.85
CA LYS A 63 2.88 -3.49 12.87
C LYS A 63 2.26 -3.82 11.52
N ILE A 64 2.71 -3.12 10.50
CA ILE A 64 2.16 -3.17 9.16
C ILE A 64 3.28 -3.53 8.19
N PHE A 65 3.06 -4.57 7.37
CA PHE A 65 4.00 -4.96 6.33
C PHE A 65 3.60 -4.31 5.00
N LEU A 66 4.56 -3.66 4.34
CA LEU A 66 4.36 -2.97 3.07
C LEU A 66 5.27 -3.59 2.02
N CYS A 67 4.70 -3.99 0.89
CA CYS A 67 5.45 -4.49 -0.26
C CYS A 67 4.64 -4.33 -1.54
N HIS A 68 5.29 -4.44 -2.70
CA HIS A 68 4.55 -4.48 -3.97
C HIS A 68 3.81 -5.81 -4.12
N GLY A 69 4.42 -6.91 -3.71
CA GLY A 69 3.80 -8.23 -3.69
C GLY A 69 4.29 -9.19 -4.76
N HIS A 70 4.99 -8.73 -5.80
CA HIS A 70 5.42 -9.59 -6.90
C HIS A 70 6.35 -10.73 -6.45
N THR A 71 7.16 -10.51 -5.41
CA THR A 71 8.07 -11.55 -4.88
C THR A 71 7.34 -12.61 -4.05
N TYR A 72 6.09 -12.39 -3.70
CA TYR A 72 5.27 -13.32 -2.90
C TYR A 72 4.18 -14.01 -3.72
N SER A 73 4.25 -13.91 -5.05
CA SER A 73 3.32 -14.58 -5.97
C SER A 73 1.85 -14.26 -5.68
N VAL A 74 1.56 -13.00 -5.36
CA VAL A 74 0.21 -12.57 -4.94
C VAL A 74 -0.85 -12.73 -6.02
N LYS A 75 -0.46 -12.90 -7.30
CA LYS A 75 -1.41 -13.18 -8.38
C LYS A 75 -1.97 -14.60 -8.32
N THR A 76 -1.28 -15.51 -7.64
CA THR A 76 -1.69 -16.92 -7.55
C THR A 76 -2.12 -17.34 -6.16
N THR A 77 -1.57 -16.72 -5.11
CA THR A 77 -1.86 -17.08 -3.73
C THR A 77 -1.61 -15.92 -2.78
N ALA A 78 -2.37 -15.86 -1.69
CA ALA A 78 -2.15 -14.92 -0.59
C ALA A 78 -1.30 -15.54 0.54
N GLN A 79 -1.05 -16.84 0.49
CA GLN A 79 -0.42 -17.59 1.59
C GLN A 79 1.02 -17.14 1.87
N ARG A 80 1.80 -16.90 0.83
CA ARG A 80 3.22 -16.54 0.99
C ARG A 80 3.37 -15.16 1.62
N LEU A 81 2.55 -14.22 1.21
CA LEU A 81 2.54 -12.87 1.78
C LEU A 81 2.11 -12.91 3.25
N ALA A 82 1.04 -13.63 3.55
CA ALA A 82 0.55 -13.79 4.92
C ALA A 82 1.61 -14.42 5.82
N ALA A 83 2.29 -15.46 5.33
CA ALA A 83 3.35 -16.13 6.09
C ALA A 83 4.50 -15.17 6.41
N ARG A 84 4.91 -14.37 5.44
CA ARG A 84 5.99 -13.40 5.65
C ARG A 84 5.60 -12.31 6.64
N ALA A 85 4.40 -11.77 6.52
CA ALA A 85 3.89 -10.76 7.45
C ALA A 85 3.84 -11.31 8.88
N LYS A 86 3.34 -12.53 9.04
CA LYS A 86 3.26 -13.20 10.34
C LYS A 86 4.65 -13.44 10.94
N GLU A 87 5.60 -13.85 10.11
CA GLU A 87 6.99 -14.05 10.52
C GLU A 87 7.61 -12.76 11.05
N LEU A 88 7.25 -11.62 10.46
CA LEU A 88 7.73 -10.30 10.87
C LEU A 88 6.93 -9.70 12.04
N GLY A 89 5.93 -10.42 12.56
CA GLY A 89 5.09 -9.95 13.64
C GLY A 89 4.02 -8.95 13.22
N CYS A 90 3.71 -8.87 11.93
CA CYS A 90 2.74 -7.93 11.40
C CYS A 90 1.34 -8.56 11.36
N SER A 91 0.34 -7.82 11.82
CA SER A 91 -1.07 -8.23 11.76
C SER A 91 -1.78 -7.72 10.52
N LEU A 92 -1.15 -6.81 9.79
CA LEU A 92 -1.71 -6.12 8.63
C LEU A 92 -0.64 -6.02 7.56
N ALA A 93 -1.01 -6.28 6.31
CA ALA A 93 -0.11 -6.14 5.17
C ALA A 93 -0.81 -5.47 4.00
N PHE A 94 -0.14 -4.52 3.39
CA PHE A 94 -0.61 -3.87 2.15
C PHE A 94 0.27 -4.31 0.99
N TYR A 95 -0.36 -4.59 -0.13
CA TYR A 95 0.33 -5.00 -1.36
C TYR A 95 -0.41 -4.47 -2.59
N GLY A 96 0.28 -4.45 -3.72
CA GLY A 96 -0.27 -4.04 -5.00
C GLY A 96 -0.19 -5.15 -6.03
N HIS A 97 0.47 -4.89 -7.14
CA HIS A 97 0.81 -5.82 -8.22
C HIS A 97 -0.37 -6.37 -9.03
N THR A 98 -1.44 -6.87 -8.38
CA THR A 98 -2.60 -7.43 -9.08
C THR A 98 -3.51 -6.38 -9.67
N HIS A 99 -3.41 -5.13 -9.21
CA HIS A 99 -4.25 -3.99 -9.59
C HIS A 99 -5.74 -4.16 -9.25
N ALA A 100 -6.07 -5.15 -8.41
CA ALA A 100 -7.44 -5.44 -8.00
C ALA A 100 -7.63 -5.18 -6.51
N ALA A 101 -8.58 -4.34 -6.17
CA ALA A 101 -8.91 -4.04 -4.77
C ALA A 101 -9.41 -5.30 -4.06
N ARG A 102 -8.83 -5.61 -2.91
CA ARG A 102 -9.19 -6.80 -2.14
C ARG A 102 -8.76 -6.66 -0.69
N GLU A 103 -9.60 -7.15 0.21
CA GLU A 103 -9.26 -7.29 1.62
C GLU A 103 -9.66 -8.68 2.08
N GLU A 104 -8.73 -9.40 2.71
CA GLU A 104 -8.98 -10.74 3.23
C GLU A 104 -8.08 -11.02 4.43
N THR A 105 -8.49 -11.97 5.27
CA THR A 105 -7.68 -12.40 6.40
C THR A 105 -7.20 -13.83 6.16
N VAL A 106 -5.89 -14.04 6.25
CA VAL A 106 -5.24 -15.33 6.05
C VAL A 106 -4.33 -15.58 7.25
N ASP A 107 -4.55 -16.67 7.97
CA ASP A 107 -3.76 -17.06 9.14
C ASP A 107 -3.60 -15.93 10.17
N GLY A 108 -4.67 -15.16 10.40
CA GLY A 108 -4.67 -14.07 11.35
C GLY A 108 -4.08 -12.77 10.86
N VAL A 109 -3.62 -12.70 9.61
CA VAL A 109 -3.09 -11.49 9.00
C VAL A 109 -4.12 -10.92 8.03
N THR A 110 -4.44 -9.64 8.17
CA THR A 110 -5.31 -8.95 7.22
C THR A 110 -4.47 -8.43 6.06
N LEU A 111 -4.80 -8.86 4.86
CA LEU A 111 -4.10 -8.50 3.63
C LEU A 111 -4.97 -7.54 2.83
N VAL A 112 -4.44 -6.39 2.46
CA VAL A 112 -5.20 -5.35 1.76
C VAL A 112 -4.48 -4.94 0.48
N ASN A 113 -5.19 -5.02 -0.64
CA ASN A 113 -4.79 -4.41 -1.89
C ASN A 113 -5.75 -3.25 -2.16
N PRO A 114 -5.27 -2.00 -2.19
CA PRO A 114 -6.15 -0.85 -2.38
C PRO A 114 -6.69 -0.68 -3.80
N GLY A 115 -6.20 -1.45 -4.76
CA GLY A 115 -6.49 -1.25 -6.17
C GLY A 115 -5.40 -0.41 -6.81
N ASN A 116 -5.75 0.35 -7.85
CA ASN A 116 -4.77 1.20 -8.53
C ASN A 116 -5.35 2.57 -8.86
N THR A 117 -4.47 3.53 -9.18
CA THR A 117 -4.85 4.89 -9.56
C THR A 117 -4.45 5.24 -10.99
N ALA A 118 -3.82 4.30 -11.70
CA ALA A 118 -3.26 4.54 -13.03
C ALA A 118 -4.00 3.80 -14.15
N ARG A 119 -4.90 2.89 -13.83
CA ARG A 119 -5.59 2.04 -14.78
C ARG A 119 -7.06 2.42 -14.91
N TYR A 120 -7.73 1.91 -15.94
CA TYR A 120 -9.13 2.23 -16.22
C TYR A 120 -10.12 1.51 -15.33
N SER A 121 -9.71 0.40 -14.72
CA SER A 121 -10.58 -0.39 -13.86
C SER A 121 -9.94 -0.63 -12.50
N GLN A 122 -10.75 -0.97 -11.51
CA GLN A 122 -10.31 -1.23 -10.14
C GLN A 122 -9.59 -0.03 -9.52
N ASN A 123 -9.98 1.19 -9.91
CA ASN A 123 -9.41 2.40 -9.36
C ASN A 123 -9.88 2.61 -7.92
N GLY A 124 -8.93 2.87 -7.04
CA GLY A 124 -9.26 3.04 -5.64
C GLY A 124 -8.06 3.29 -4.77
N TYR A 125 -8.34 3.48 -3.50
CA TYR A 125 -7.32 3.61 -2.47
C TYR A 125 -7.85 2.98 -1.18
N CYS A 126 -6.96 2.79 -0.22
CA CYS A 126 -7.34 2.36 1.12
C CYS A 126 -7.09 3.51 2.09
N TYR A 127 -8.10 3.86 2.86
CA TYR A 127 -7.95 4.77 3.99
C TYR A 127 -7.64 3.92 5.22
N LEU A 128 -6.51 4.20 5.86
CA LEU A 128 -6.08 3.51 7.07
C LEU A 128 -6.05 4.48 8.23
N ALA A 129 -6.73 4.14 9.30
CA ALA A 129 -6.65 4.87 10.56
C ALA A 129 -6.11 3.95 11.65
N VAL A 130 -5.11 4.42 12.38
CA VAL A 130 -4.48 3.66 13.47
C VAL A 130 -4.56 4.48 14.74
N ASN A 131 -5.09 3.89 15.80
CA ASN A 131 -5.22 4.57 17.09
C ASN A 131 -5.24 3.55 18.22
N GLY A 132 -4.38 3.76 19.22
CA GLY A 132 -4.39 2.95 20.44
C GLY A 132 -4.24 1.45 20.22
N GLY A 133 -3.39 1.03 19.30
CA GLY A 133 -3.15 -0.38 19.00
C GLY A 133 -4.19 -1.01 18.08
N LYS A 134 -5.10 -0.22 17.52
CA LYS A 134 -6.14 -0.70 16.60
C LYS A 134 -6.00 -0.04 15.24
N ALA A 135 -6.22 -0.82 14.19
CA ALA A 135 -6.21 -0.35 12.80
C ALA A 135 -7.59 -0.57 12.18
N VAL A 136 -8.06 0.43 11.45
CA VAL A 136 -9.29 0.36 10.66
C VAL A 136 -8.94 0.66 9.23
N THR A 137 -9.35 -0.21 8.32
CA THR A 137 -9.12 -0.07 6.89
C THR A 137 -10.43 0.13 6.16
N LYS A 138 -10.43 0.99 5.16
CA LYS A 138 -11.58 1.19 4.30
C LYS A 138 -11.12 1.31 2.85
N LEU A 139 -11.57 0.38 2.02
CA LEU A 139 -11.35 0.45 0.58
C LEU A 139 -12.33 1.44 -0.02
N VAL A 140 -11.80 2.38 -0.79
CA VAL A 140 -12.60 3.42 -1.44
C VAL A 140 -12.38 3.32 -2.94
N ARG A 141 -13.46 3.22 -3.68
CA ARG A 141 -13.44 3.19 -5.15
C ARG A 141 -13.60 4.60 -5.70
N ILE A 142 -12.79 4.94 -6.70
CA ILE A 142 -12.84 6.24 -7.39
C ILE A 142 -13.15 6.10 -8.87
#